data_33a603e5d7e5cd8da085776d2246dc4c
#
_entry.id   33a603e5d7e5cd8da085776d2246dc4c
#
_cell.length_a   1.000
_cell.length_b   1.000
_cell.length_c   1.000
_cell.angle_alpha   90.00
_cell.angle_beta   90.00
_cell.angle_gamma   90.00
#
_symmetry.space_group_name_H-M   'P 1'
#
loop_
_entity.id
_entity.type
_entity.pdbx_description
1 polymer ?
#
loop_
_entity_poly.entity_id
_entity_poly.type
_entity_poly.pdbx_seq_one_letter_code
_entity_poly.pdbx_strand_id
1 'polypeptide(L)'
;MVFLDYASTCPIVKFSSKLYDGFHCNPNSAYAYEERKALMDCEGRIKAAIGVKGGHVLYFRCATEAIDWLFGEADKRGGNWRHSPYEHDACLFGIERHPDKLEYANFYIHQWVNHITGEIFDLKTIRSQLPETCKLIVDATAGFGKAKLPSDLDNIADALFMSGHKIGCPELSFMWLSDNLCKWLGAAKDIRNQWGLHHGSLSMASVLALTDAVEWACENGDRIGGHSAGLYVRMNGMLDKARVEHHDVLEHQMFTCSINAIRLNGINADALQQFLASRGVYVGVGGSACSAAHDYRVLRAYGLTDDEASEVIRVSFGDETTASDIEALVEGIKEYRRQFC
;
A
#
# COMPACT_ATOMS: atom_id res chain seq x y z
N MET A 1 20.74 -13.52 1.12
CA MET A 1 20.02 -12.26 1.33
C MET A 1 18.69 -12.61 1.97
N VAL A 2 18.43 -12.07 3.12
CA VAL A 2 17.15 -12.23 3.84
C VAL A 2 16.40 -10.91 3.76
N PHE A 3 15.24 -10.88 3.07
CA PHE A 3 14.47 -9.66 2.86
C PHE A 3 13.18 -9.70 3.68
N LEU A 4 13.10 -8.89 4.70
CA LEU A 4 11.99 -8.78 5.64
C LEU A 4 11.39 -7.36 5.64
N ASP A 5 11.42 -6.69 4.48
CA ASP A 5 10.85 -5.35 4.28
C ASP A 5 9.88 -5.30 3.08
N TYR A 6 9.01 -6.31 2.97
CA TYR A 6 7.96 -6.38 1.93
C TYR A 6 6.91 -5.27 2.04
N ALA A 7 6.86 -4.56 3.16
CA ALA A 7 6.03 -3.35 3.28
C ALA A 7 6.59 -2.18 2.47
N SER A 8 7.90 -2.13 2.20
CA SER A 8 8.50 -1.11 1.33
C SER A 8 8.38 -1.47 -0.14
N THR A 9 8.71 -2.70 -0.54
CA THR A 9 8.58 -3.19 -1.92
C THR A 9 8.59 -4.71 -1.98
N CYS A 10 8.04 -5.31 -3.04
CA CYS A 10 8.28 -6.71 -3.37
C CYS A 10 9.61 -6.80 -4.16
N PRO A 11 10.64 -7.49 -3.64
CA PRO A 11 11.93 -7.57 -4.32
C PRO A 11 11.90 -8.51 -5.53
N ILE A 12 10.84 -9.31 -5.66
CA ILE A 12 10.68 -10.30 -6.71
C ILE A 12 9.67 -9.77 -7.71
N VAL A 13 10.13 -9.55 -8.94
CA VAL A 13 9.27 -9.18 -10.05
C VAL A 13 8.62 -10.45 -10.59
N LYS A 14 7.35 -10.68 -10.24
CA LYS A 14 6.54 -11.81 -10.71
C LYS A 14 5.83 -11.49 -12.02
N PHE A 15 5.45 -10.24 -12.20
CA PHE A 15 4.68 -9.74 -13.33
C PHE A 15 5.43 -8.60 -14.00
N SER A 16 5.66 -8.73 -15.30
CA SER A 16 6.41 -7.76 -16.10
C SER A 16 5.89 -7.74 -17.53
N SER A 17 5.94 -6.62 -18.18
CA SER A 17 5.61 -6.47 -19.61
C SER A 17 6.41 -7.41 -20.54
N LYS A 18 7.57 -7.88 -20.11
CA LYS A 18 8.38 -8.87 -20.84
C LYS A 18 7.69 -10.23 -21.02
N LEU A 19 6.65 -10.53 -20.21
CA LEU A 19 5.85 -11.75 -20.33
C LEU A 19 4.83 -11.69 -21.47
N TYR A 20 4.60 -10.51 -22.02
CA TYR A 20 3.58 -10.23 -23.03
C TYR A 20 4.26 -9.82 -24.34
N ASP A 21 4.76 -10.80 -25.08
CA ASP A 21 5.34 -10.58 -26.41
C ASP A 21 4.22 -10.32 -27.45
N GLY A 22 4.44 -9.32 -28.28
CA GLY A 22 3.53 -8.97 -29.36
C GLY A 22 3.58 -7.50 -29.73
N PHE A 23 3.02 -7.19 -30.88
CA PHE A 23 2.84 -5.80 -31.29
C PHE A 23 1.52 -5.27 -30.74
N HIS A 24 1.60 -4.19 -29.98
CA HIS A 24 0.44 -3.47 -29.45
C HIS A 24 0.46 -2.03 -29.92
N CYS A 25 -0.62 -1.60 -30.53
CA CYS A 25 -0.83 -0.19 -30.88
C CYS A 25 -1.11 0.65 -29.63
N ASN A 26 -0.90 1.96 -29.75
CA ASN A 26 -1.38 2.89 -28.74
C ASN A 26 -2.93 2.85 -28.70
N PRO A 27 -3.57 2.52 -27.57
CA PRO A 27 -5.03 2.45 -27.46
C PRO A 27 -5.78 3.72 -27.88
N ASN A 28 -5.09 4.88 -27.84
CA ASN A 28 -5.67 6.16 -28.24
C ASN A 28 -5.75 6.35 -29.79
N SER A 29 -5.07 5.50 -30.55
CA SER A 29 -5.11 5.58 -32.01
C SER A 29 -6.47 5.19 -32.57
N ALA A 30 -6.91 5.85 -33.64
CA ALA A 30 -8.23 5.61 -34.23
C ALA A 30 -8.44 4.15 -34.64
N TYR A 31 -7.37 3.48 -35.12
CA TYR A 31 -7.38 2.10 -35.60
C TYR A 31 -7.14 1.03 -34.50
N ALA A 32 -6.82 1.43 -33.27
CA ALA A 32 -6.49 0.51 -32.19
C ALA A 32 -7.75 -0.04 -31.47
N TYR A 33 -8.62 -0.72 -32.24
CA TYR A 33 -9.87 -1.26 -31.73
C TYR A 33 -9.64 -2.42 -30.76
N GLU A 34 -8.74 -3.34 -31.10
CA GLU A 34 -8.46 -4.53 -30.29
C GLU A 34 -7.75 -4.15 -28.99
N GLU A 35 -6.85 -3.17 -29.03
CA GLU A 35 -6.18 -2.68 -27.80
C GLU A 35 -7.16 -1.99 -26.85
N ARG A 36 -8.13 -1.23 -27.39
CA ARG A 36 -9.20 -0.66 -26.54
C ARG A 36 -10.09 -1.72 -25.93
N LYS A 37 -10.43 -2.76 -26.70
CA LYS A 37 -11.19 -3.90 -26.17
C LYS A 37 -10.42 -4.63 -25.07
N ALA A 38 -9.12 -4.90 -25.29
CA ALA A 38 -8.26 -5.50 -24.29
C ALA A 38 -8.10 -4.61 -23.04
N LEU A 39 -8.03 -3.29 -23.20
CA LEU A 39 -7.97 -2.34 -22.10
C LEU A 39 -9.28 -2.36 -21.27
N MET A 40 -10.44 -2.44 -21.93
CA MET A 40 -11.73 -2.57 -21.25
C MET A 40 -11.87 -3.92 -20.53
N ASP A 41 -11.32 -4.99 -21.12
CA ASP A 41 -11.28 -6.31 -20.47
C ASP A 41 -10.41 -6.26 -19.20
N CYS A 42 -9.22 -5.69 -19.28
CA CYS A 42 -8.34 -5.49 -18.13
C CYS A 42 -9.02 -4.68 -17.01
N GLU A 43 -9.71 -3.58 -17.38
CA GLU A 43 -10.51 -2.81 -16.42
C GLU A 43 -11.58 -3.68 -15.75
N GLY A 44 -12.31 -4.48 -16.53
CA GLY A 44 -13.34 -5.41 -16.03
C GLY A 44 -12.76 -6.44 -15.06
N ARG A 45 -11.61 -7.02 -15.38
CA ARG A 45 -10.88 -7.99 -14.54
C ARG A 45 -10.42 -7.36 -13.22
N ILE A 46 -9.81 -6.18 -13.26
CA ILE A 46 -9.39 -5.45 -12.05
C ILE A 46 -10.61 -5.15 -11.17
N LYS A 47 -11.71 -4.62 -11.75
CA LYS A 47 -12.94 -4.36 -11.01
C LYS A 47 -13.51 -5.62 -10.36
N ALA A 48 -13.54 -6.72 -11.07
CA ALA A 48 -13.98 -8.02 -10.54
C ALA A 48 -13.09 -8.49 -9.38
N ALA A 49 -11.78 -8.37 -9.52
CA ALA A 49 -10.80 -8.76 -8.49
C ALA A 49 -10.95 -7.94 -7.19
N ILE A 50 -11.22 -6.63 -7.30
CA ILE A 50 -11.42 -5.76 -6.12
C ILE A 50 -12.88 -5.74 -5.64
N GLY A 51 -13.79 -6.46 -6.29
CA GLY A 51 -15.18 -6.62 -5.87
C GLY A 51 -16.08 -5.42 -6.15
N VAL A 52 -15.76 -4.58 -7.15
CA VAL A 52 -16.58 -3.43 -7.56
C VAL A 52 -17.26 -3.67 -8.91
N LYS A 53 -18.42 -3.02 -9.14
CA LYS A 53 -19.20 -3.19 -10.36
C LYS A 53 -19.10 -1.97 -11.28
N GLY A 54 -19.21 -0.77 -10.70
CA GLY A 54 -19.23 0.50 -11.41
C GLY A 54 -17.85 1.15 -11.51
N GLY A 55 -17.84 2.37 -12.04
CA GLY A 55 -16.67 3.21 -12.10
C GLY A 55 -15.64 2.81 -13.16
N HIS A 56 -14.50 3.49 -13.11
CA HIS A 56 -13.40 3.32 -14.05
C HIS A 56 -12.06 3.09 -13.36
N VAL A 57 -11.15 2.39 -14.04
CA VAL A 57 -9.77 2.19 -13.62
C VAL A 57 -8.84 3.09 -14.45
N LEU A 58 -8.02 3.85 -13.76
CA LEU A 58 -6.93 4.65 -14.35
C LEU A 58 -5.59 4.04 -13.98
N TYR A 59 -4.63 4.16 -14.88
CA TYR A 59 -3.28 3.60 -14.74
C TYR A 59 -2.25 4.70 -14.58
N PHE A 60 -1.31 4.52 -13.66
CA PHE A 60 -0.26 5.46 -13.30
C PHE A 60 1.07 4.72 -13.15
N ARG A 61 2.18 5.44 -13.14
CA ARG A 61 3.49 4.84 -12.90
C ARG A 61 3.67 4.36 -11.46
N CYS A 62 3.10 5.09 -10.50
CA CYS A 62 3.13 4.74 -9.07
C CYS A 62 1.91 5.31 -8.34
N ALA A 63 1.68 4.85 -7.11
CA ALA A 63 0.59 5.35 -6.27
C ALA A 63 0.73 6.85 -5.95
N THR A 64 1.95 7.36 -5.80
CA THR A 64 2.21 8.79 -5.56
C THR A 64 1.72 9.63 -6.74
N GLU A 65 1.99 9.22 -7.99
CA GLU A 65 1.48 9.93 -9.17
C GLU A 65 -0.06 9.89 -9.22
N ALA A 66 -0.65 8.75 -8.87
CA ALA A 66 -2.10 8.59 -8.86
C ALA A 66 -2.78 9.56 -7.89
N ILE A 67 -2.28 9.67 -6.66
CA ILE A 67 -2.87 10.55 -5.67
C ILE A 67 -2.56 12.02 -5.96
N ASP A 68 -1.36 12.36 -6.44
CA ASP A 68 -1.03 13.72 -6.87
C ASP A 68 -1.93 14.19 -8.02
N TRP A 69 -2.23 13.31 -8.98
CA TRP A 69 -3.17 13.61 -10.05
C TRP A 69 -4.57 13.91 -9.48
N LEU A 70 -5.06 13.08 -8.55
CA LEU A 70 -6.39 13.28 -7.94
C LEU A 70 -6.44 14.57 -7.12
N PHE A 71 -5.39 14.91 -6.38
CA PHE A 71 -5.27 16.19 -5.69
C PHE A 71 -5.39 17.35 -6.67
N GLY A 72 -4.63 17.33 -7.78
CA GLY A 72 -4.65 18.38 -8.79
C GLY A 72 -6.01 18.52 -9.48
N GLU A 73 -6.71 17.41 -9.76
CA GLU A 73 -8.04 17.45 -10.36
C GLU A 73 -9.11 17.91 -9.37
N ALA A 74 -9.00 17.52 -8.10
CA ALA A 74 -9.90 18.00 -7.04
C ALA A 74 -9.72 19.48 -6.77
N ASP A 75 -8.49 19.99 -6.71
CA ASP A 75 -8.19 21.42 -6.49
C ASP A 75 -8.82 22.31 -7.55
N LYS A 76 -8.77 21.92 -8.82
CA LYS A 76 -9.42 22.65 -9.93
C LYS A 76 -10.93 22.80 -9.75
N ARG A 77 -11.55 21.97 -8.91
CA ARG A 77 -13.00 21.88 -8.67
C ARG A 77 -13.40 22.22 -7.25
N GLY A 78 -12.51 22.88 -6.49
CA GLY A 78 -12.78 23.28 -5.11
C GLY A 78 -12.72 22.12 -4.12
N GLY A 79 -11.93 21.11 -4.39
CA GLY A 79 -11.67 20.00 -3.47
C GLY A 79 -10.94 20.46 -2.21
N ASN A 80 -11.45 20.05 -1.06
CA ASN A 80 -10.84 20.25 0.23
C ASN A 80 -10.59 18.91 0.89
N TRP A 81 -9.38 18.70 1.38
CA TRP A 81 -8.89 17.40 1.84
C TRP A 81 -8.72 17.34 3.35
N ARG A 82 -9.07 16.20 3.91
CA ARG A 82 -8.60 15.72 5.22
C ARG A 82 -7.98 14.35 5.08
N HIS A 83 -7.17 13.99 6.05
CA HIS A 83 -6.52 12.68 6.11
C HIS A 83 -6.58 12.09 7.51
N SER A 84 -6.40 10.78 7.60
CA SER A 84 -6.15 10.14 8.89
C SER A 84 -4.75 10.50 9.41
N PRO A 85 -4.50 10.43 10.72
CA PRO A 85 -3.16 10.68 11.27
C PRO A 85 -2.15 9.60 10.87
N TYR A 86 -2.61 8.51 10.32
CA TYR A 86 -1.82 7.31 10.02
C TYR A 86 -1.31 7.25 8.58
N GLU A 87 -1.61 8.26 7.74
CA GLU A 87 -1.35 8.21 6.30
C GLU A 87 0.14 8.12 5.94
N HIS A 88 0.39 7.54 4.75
CA HIS A 88 1.70 7.58 4.11
C HIS A 88 2.01 9.01 3.62
N ASP A 89 3.29 9.41 3.65
CA ASP A 89 3.74 10.76 3.27
C ASP A 89 3.25 11.20 1.88
N ALA A 90 3.17 10.28 0.92
CA ALA A 90 2.63 10.58 -0.41
C ALA A 90 1.21 11.17 -0.37
N CYS A 91 0.40 10.80 0.63
CA CYS A 91 -0.95 11.30 0.81
C CYS A 91 -1.00 12.67 1.50
N LEU A 92 0.10 13.12 2.09
CA LEU A 92 0.17 14.38 2.82
C LEU A 92 0.58 15.56 1.93
N PHE A 93 1.44 15.34 0.95
CA PHE A 93 1.99 16.40 0.10
C PHE A 93 0.93 17.31 -0.56
N GLY A 94 -0.20 16.71 -0.98
CA GLY A 94 -1.31 17.47 -1.55
C GLY A 94 -2.06 18.34 -0.52
N ILE A 95 -2.14 17.87 0.72
CA ILE A 95 -2.91 18.49 1.81
C ILE A 95 -2.15 19.65 2.44
N GLU A 96 -0.85 19.50 2.63
CA GLU A 96 0.02 20.56 3.17
C GLU A 96 0.07 21.82 2.31
N ARG A 97 -0.26 21.70 1.02
CA ARG A 97 -0.33 22.86 0.11
C ARG A 97 -1.52 23.79 0.40
N HIS A 98 -2.55 23.33 1.13
CA HIS A 98 -3.79 24.08 1.38
C HIS A 98 -4.32 23.91 2.81
N PRO A 99 -3.53 24.26 3.86
CA PRO A 99 -3.90 24.03 5.26
C PRO A 99 -5.14 24.80 5.72
N ASP A 100 -5.48 25.93 5.08
CA ASP A 100 -6.53 26.85 5.55
C ASP A 100 -7.96 26.40 5.19
N LYS A 101 -8.12 25.31 4.43
CA LYS A 101 -9.42 24.84 3.93
C LYS A 101 -10.02 23.65 4.70
N LEU A 102 -9.52 23.34 5.89
CA LEU A 102 -9.87 22.14 6.63
C LEU A 102 -11.31 22.10 7.19
N GLU A 103 -11.99 23.24 7.26
CA GLU A 103 -13.30 23.35 7.94
C GLU A 103 -14.45 22.68 7.16
N TYR A 104 -14.31 22.52 5.83
CA TYR A 104 -15.33 21.94 4.94
C TYR A 104 -14.74 20.90 4.00
N ALA A 105 -14.05 19.89 4.56
CA ALA A 105 -13.49 18.84 3.73
C ALA A 105 -14.58 18.06 3.00
N ASN A 106 -14.45 17.97 1.67
CA ASN A 106 -15.30 17.14 0.82
C ASN A 106 -14.54 15.91 0.27
N PHE A 107 -13.28 15.73 0.71
CA PHE A 107 -12.46 14.56 0.49
C PHE A 107 -11.80 14.14 1.79
N TYR A 108 -11.82 12.83 2.06
CA TYR A 108 -11.11 12.22 3.18
C TYR A 108 -10.29 11.04 2.66
N ILE A 109 -8.97 11.05 2.94
CA ILE A 109 -8.09 9.95 2.59
C ILE A 109 -7.78 9.10 3.82
N HIS A 110 -7.85 7.77 3.65
CA HIS A 110 -7.54 6.81 4.70
C HIS A 110 -6.88 5.56 4.15
N GLN A 111 -5.83 5.08 4.81
CA GLN A 111 -5.26 3.77 4.52
C GLN A 111 -6.26 2.67 4.89
N TRP A 112 -6.33 1.63 4.07
CA TRP A 112 -7.01 0.40 4.46
C TRP A 112 -6.18 -0.44 5.43
N VAL A 113 -4.87 -0.55 5.18
CA VAL A 113 -3.90 -1.21 6.06
C VAL A 113 -2.77 -0.26 6.34
N ASN A 114 -2.41 -0.10 7.62
CA ASN A 114 -1.30 0.75 7.99
C ASN A 114 0.05 0.18 7.50
N HIS A 115 0.82 1.01 6.85
CA HIS A 115 2.09 0.62 6.23
C HIS A 115 3.25 0.41 7.22
N ILE A 116 3.08 0.83 8.48
CA ILE A 116 4.06 0.64 9.58
C ILE A 116 3.63 -0.51 10.47
N THR A 117 2.41 -0.47 10.98
CA THR A 117 1.93 -1.40 12.02
C THR A 117 1.20 -2.62 11.47
N GLY A 118 0.68 -2.53 10.24
CA GLY A 118 -0.17 -3.58 9.67
C GLY A 118 -1.61 -3.55 10.17
N GLU A 119 -2.03 -2.55 10.97
CA GLU A 119 -3.43 -2.42 11.40
C GLU A 119 -4.37 -2.39 10.21
N ILE A 120 -5.47 -3.15 10.30
CA ILE A 120 -6.53 -3.20 9.30
C ILE A 120 -7.66 -2.31 9.78
N PHE A 121 -7.91 -1.21 9.07
CA PHE A 121 -8.99 -0.28 9.42
C PHE A 121 -10.34 -0.73 8.86
N ASP A 122 -11.38 -0.60 9.68
CA ASP A 122 -12.76 -0.85 9.24
C ASP A 122 -13.27 0.34 8.41
N LEU A 123 -13.14 0.21 7.10
CA LEU A 123 -13.56 1.23 6.14
C LEU A 123 -15.07 1.52 6.19
N LYS A 124 -15.92 0.56 6.62
CA LYS A 124 -17.37 0.79 6.80
C LYS A 124 -17.64 1.75 7.96
N THR A 125 -16.98 1.51 9.07
CA THR A 125 -17.08 2.39 10.23
C THR A 125 -16.56 3.79 9.88
N ILE A 126 -15.41 3.88 9.17
CA ILE A 126 -14.89 5.18 8.71
C ILE A 126 -15.90 5.87 7.80
N ARG A 127 -16.45 5.17 6.80
CA ARG A 127 -17.47 5.74 5.89
C ARG A 127 -18.69 6.28 6.65
N SER A 128 -19.16 5.53 7.66
CA SER A 128 -20.34 5.93 8.45
C SER A 128 -20.15 7.21 9.28
N GLN A 129 -18.91 7.57 9.59
CA GLN A 129 -18.55 8.78 10.33
C GLN A 129 -18.37 10.01 9.44
N LEU A 130 -18.29 9.82 8.12
CA LEU A 130 -18.12 10.91 7.16
C LEU A 130 -19.47 11.39 6.64
N PRO A 131 -19.63 12.69 6.37
CA PRO A 131 -20.80 13.22 5.67
C PRO A 131 -21.00 12.51 4.32
N GLU A 132 -22.24 12.37 3.86
CA GLU A 132 -22.54 11.78 2.54
C GLU A 132 -21.87 12.53 1.38
N THR A 133 -21.70 13.84 1.53
CA THR A 133 -21.03 14.68 0.53
C THR A 133 -19.52 14.53 0.51
N CYS A 134 -18.92 13.93 1.55
CA CYS A 134 -17.49 13.71 1.64
C CYS A 134 -17.10 12.42 0.90
N LYS A 135 -16.16 12.53 0.00
CA LYS A 135 -15.62 11.40 -0.77
C LYS A 135 -14.53 10.69 0.05
N LEU A 136 -14.68 9.37 0.20
CA LEU A 136 -13.66 8.53 0.85
C LEU A 136 -12.69 7.98 -0.21
N ILE A 137 -11.43 8.34 -0.08
CA ILE A 137 -10.33 7.86 -0.92
C ILE A 137 -9.50 6.86 -0.11
N VAL A 138 -9.38 5.65 -0.61
CA VAL A 138 -8.72 4.55 0.10
C VAL A 138 -7.33 4.29 -0.47
N ASP A 139 -6.30 4.43 0.38
CA ASP A 139 -4.97 3.90 0.08
C ASP A 139 -4.93 2.40 0.43
N ALA A 140 -4.95 1.55 -0.58
CA ALA A 140 -4.86 0.10 -0.43
C ALA A 140 -3.43 -0.44 -0.62
N THR A 141 -2.44 0.44 -0.78
CA THR A 141 -1.07 0.09 -1.18
C THR A 141 -0.41 -0.92 -0.23
N ALA A 142 -0.58 -0.77 1.07
CA ALA A 142 0.04 -1.67 2.05
C ALA A 142 -0.72 -2.99 2.23
N GLY A 143 -2.05 -2.97 2.03
CA GLY A 143 -2.93 -4.12 2.30
C GLY A 143 -3.12 -5.07 1.13
N PHE A 144 -2.86 -4.62 -0.11
CA PHE A 144 -3.15 -5.39 -1.31
C PHE A 144 -2.36 -6.71 -1.32
N GLY A 145 -3.07 -7.84 -1.48
CA GLY A 145 -2.48 -9.17 -1.39
C GLY A 145 -2.05 -9.62 0.02
N LYS A 146 -2.38 -8.84 1.09
CA LYS A 146 -2.02 -9.14 2.48
C LYS A 146 -3.22 -9.14 3.44
N ALA A 147 -4.34 -8.59 3.00
CA ALA A 147 -5.61 -8.60 3.71
C ALA A 147 -6.75 -8.71 2.69
N LYS A 148 -7.95 -9.10 3.15
CA LYS A 148 -9.12 -9.24 2.30
C LYS A 148 -9.87 -7.92 2.18
N LEU A 149 -10.04 -7.43 0.94
CA LEU A 149 -10.85 -6.25 0.66
C LEU A 149 -12.31 -6.42 1.10
N PRO A 150 -12.98 -5.34 1.56
CA PRO A 150 -14.41 -5.36 1.83
C PRO A 150 -15.22 -5.75 0.59
N SER A 151 -16.23 -6.61 0.76
CA SER A 151 -17.03 -7.14 -0.35
C SER A 151 -17.99 -6.14 -1.01
N ASP A 152 -18.17 -4.97 -0.40
CA ASP A 152 -19.12 -3.92 -0.82
C ASP A 152 -18.42 -2.56 -0.99
N LEU A 153 -17.22 -2.60 -1.54
CA LEU A 153 -16.35 -1.43 -1.74
C LEU A 153 -17.03 -0.31 -2.55
N ASP A 154 -17.91 -0.66 -3.50
CA ASP A 154 -18.74 0.28 -4.25
C ASP A 154 -19.57 1.22 -3.37
N ASN A 155 -19.98 0.76 -2.17
CA ASN A 155 -20.81 1.52 -1.24
C ASN A 155 -19.97 2.24 -0.15
N ILE A 156 -18.68 1.93 -0.07
CA ILE A 156 -17.78 2.40 0.98
C ILE A 156 -16.90 3.53 0.46
N ALA A 157 -16.23 3.31 -0.66
CA ALA A 157 -15.20 4.19 -1.17
C ALA A 157 -15.62 4.89 -2.47
N ASP A 158 -15.13 6.11 -2.67
CA ASP A 158 -15.25 6.84 -3.93
C ASP A 158 -14.05 6.62 -4.85
N ALA A 159 -12.88 6.33 -4.28
CA ALA A 159 -11.70 5.86 -5.00
C ALA A 159 -10.87 4.90 -4.16
N LEU A 160 -10.13 4.02 -4.84
CA LEU A 160 -9.13 3.16 -4.24
C LEU A 160 -7.89 3.16 -5.14
N PHE A 161 -6.70 3.31 -4.58
CA PHE A 161 -5.45 3.20 -5.32
C PHE A 161 -4.47 2.25 -4.66
N MET A 162 -3.56 1.72 -5.46
CA MET A 162 -2.50 0.83 -5.01
C MET A 162 -1.27 0.92 -5.90
N SER A 163 -0.13 0.48 -5.40
CA SER A 163 1.14 0.46 -6.11
C SER A 163 1.55 -0.95 -6.52
N GLY A 164 1.73 -1.16 -7.84
CA GLY A 164 2.02 -2.48 -8.39
C GLY A 164 3.34 -3.09 -7.91
N HIS A 165 4.35 -2.25 -7.59
CA HIS A 165 5.64 -2.77 -7.08
C HIS A 165 5.51 -3.51 -5.73
N LYS A 166 4.44 -3.29 -4.99
CA LYS A 166 4.17 -4.02 -3.72
C LYS A 166 3.67 -5.46 -3.95
N ILE A 167 3.18 -5.75 -5.15
CA ILE A 167 2.66 -7.08 -5.54
C ILE A 167 3.47 -7.72 -6.68
N GLY A 168 4.70 -7.27 -6.90
CA GLY A 168 5.60 -7.84 -7.88
C GLY A 168 5.40 -7.37 -9.32
N CYS A 169 4.69 -6.24 -9.54
CA CYS A 169 4.54 -5.56 -10.82
C CYS A 169 5.05 -4.11 -10.72
N PRO A 170 6.34 -3.82 -10.96
CA PRO A 170 6.93 -2.50 -10.70
C PRO A 170 6.57 -1.44 -11.74
N GLU A 171 5.98 -1.82 -12.88
CA GLU A 171 5.85 -0.94 -14.04
C GLU A 171 4.68 0.02 -13.95
N LEU A 172 3.58 -0.41 -13.34
CA LEU A 172 2.35 0.36 -13.23
C LEU A 172 1.71 0.24 -11.83
N SER A 173 0.83 1.18 -11.59
CA SER A 173 -0.12 1.25 -10.48
C SER A 173 -1.50 1.56 -11.03
N PHE A 174 -2.56 1.37 -10.24
CA PHE A 174 -3.89 1.78 -10.67
C PHE A 174 -4.62 2.58 -9.59
N MET A 175 -5.62 3.34 -10.05
CA MET A 175 -6.65 3.95 -9.22
C MET A 175 -8.02 3.60 -9.81
N TRP A 176 -8.87 2.99 -9.00
CA TRP A 176 -10.29 2.85 -9.30
C TRP A 176 -11.04 4.09 -8.79
N LEU A 177 -11.98 4.58 -9.59
CA LEU A 177 -12.86 5.71 -9.28
C LEU A 177 -14.30 5.24 -9.39
N SER A 178 -15.15 5.55 -8.41
CA SER A 178 -16.58 5.27 -8.45
C SER A 178 -17.29 6.03 -9.58
N ASP A 179 -18.49 5.57 -9.99
CA ASP A 179 -19.30 6.26 -10.99
C ASP A 179 -19.58 7.73 -10.61
N ASN A 180 -19.82 7.98 -9.32
CA ASN A 180 -20.10 9.34 -8.81
C ASN A 180 -18.84 10.23 -8.94
N LEU A 181 -17.67 9.70 -8.61
CA LEU A 181 -16.43 10.47 -8.72
C LEU A 181 -16.03 10.65 -10.20
N CYS A 182 -16.20 9.65 -11.04
CA CYS A 182 -16.01 9.74 -12.49
C CYS A 182 -16.87 10.86 -13.10
N LYS A 183 -18.15 10.90 -12.75
CA LYS A 183 -19.07 11.94 -13.19
C LYS A 183 -18.65 13.31 -12.70
N TRP A 184 -18.24 13.43 -11.43
CA TRP A 184 -17.78 14.71 -10.84
C TRP A 184 -16.50 15.21 -11.52
N LEU A 185 -15.60 14.32 -11.90
CA LEU A 185 -14.38 14.62 -12.65
C LEU A 185 -14.62 14.93 -14.13
N GLY A 186 -15.80 14.58 -14.67
CA GLY A 186 -16.14 14.82 -16.06
C GLY A 186 -15.62 13.73 -17.02
N ALA A 187 -15.63 12.49 -16.56
CA ALA A 187 -15.23 11.33 -17.38
C ALA A 187 -15.97 11.28 -18.73
N ALA A 188 -15.25 11.00 -19.80
CA ALA A 188 -15.79 10.81 -21.14
C ALA A 188 -16.48 9.43 -21.27
N LYS A 189 -17.27 9.27 -22.36
CA LYS A 189 -17.91 7.98 -22.68
C LYS A 189 -16.99 6.99 -23.40
N ASP A 190 -15.80 7.42 -23.77
CA ASP A 190 -14.82 6.66 -24.55
C ASP A 190 -13.56 6.44 -23.71
N ILE A 191 -13.03 5.22 -23.71
CA ILE A 191 -11.87 4.82 -22.91
C ILE A 191 -10.56 5.50 -23.32
N ARG A 192 -10.51 6.13 -24.48
CA ARG A 192 -9.32 6.86 -24.94
C ARG A 192 -8.91 7.93 -23.94
N ASN A 193 -7.60 8.10 -23.80
CA ASN A 193 -7.03 8.95 -22.75
C ASN A 193 -7.59 8.62 -21.38
N GLN A 194 -7.76 7.32 -21.13
CA GLN A 194 -8.28 6.84 -19.85
C GLN A 194 -9.59 7.56 -19.47
N TRP A 195 -10.61 7.39 -20.30
CA TRP A 195 -11.92 8.05 -20.16
C TRP A 195 -11.83 9.59 -20.22
N GLY A 196 -10.83 10.12 -20.94
CA GLY A 196 -10.59 11.58 -21.02
C GLY A 196 -10.05 12.20 -19.73
N LEU A 197 -9.77 11.41 -18.70
CA LEU A 197 -9.36 11.89 -17.39
C LEU A 197 -7.85 11.98 -17.23
N HIS A 198 -7.10 11.07 -17.83
CA HIS A 198 -5.64 11.05 -17.72
C HIS A 198 -4.99 10.82 -19.09
N HIS A 199 -4.22 11.81 -19.54
CA HIS A 199 -3.56 11.79 -20.84
C HIS A 199 -2.23 11.05 -20.76
N GLY A 200 -1.96 10.27 -21.79
CA GLY A 200 -0.71 9.54 -21.96
C GLY A 200 -0.92 8.23 -22.71
N SER A 201 0.13 7.74 -23.35
CA SER A 201 0.11 6.44 -24.01
C SER A 201 0.33 5.34 -22.97
N LEU A 202 -0.57 4.37 -22.96
CA LEU A 202 -0.43 3.17 -22.13
C LEU A 202 0.30 2.08 -22.90
N SER A 203 1.23 1.41 -22.24
CA SER A 203 1.76 0.13 -22.69
C SER A 203 0.75 -0.97 -22.37
N MET A 204 0.16 -1.59 -23.38
CA MET A 204 -0.77 -2.70 -23.16
C MET A 204 -0.12 -3.88 -22.44
N ALA A 205 1.17 -4.15 -22.73
CA ALA A 205 1.92 -5.19 -22.03
C ALA A 205 2.02 -4.91 -20.51
N SER A 206 2.26 -3.65 -20.13
CA SER A 206 2.30 -3.27 -18.71
C SER A 206 0.92 -3.31 -18.05
N VAL A 207 -0.14 -2.95 -18.79
CA VAL A 207 -1.54 -3.05 -18.30
C VAL A 207 -1.91 -4.51 -18.03
N LEU A 208 -1.59 -5.41 -18.98
CA LEU A 208 -1.82 -6.85 -18.80
C LEU A 208 -1.06 -7.41 -17.60
N ALA A 209 0.23 -7.07 -17.48
CA ALA A 209 1.06 -7.49 -16.34
C ALA A 209 0.47 -7.03 -15.00
N LEU A 210 0.01 -5.77 -14.90
CA LEU A 210 -0.62 -5.26 -13.69
C LEU A 210 -1.95 -5.96 -13.40
N THR A 211 -2.77 -6.21 -14.43
CA THR A 211 -4.04 -6.90 -14.28
C THR A 211 -3.85 -8.29 -13.69
N ASP A 212 -2.94 -9.07 -14.24
CA ASP A 212 -2.62 -10.41 -13.73
C ASP A 212 -2.05 -10.35 -12.29
N ALA A 213 -1.24 -9.34 -11.99
CA ALA A 213 -0.72 -9.14 -10.64
C ALA A 213 -1.82 -8.83 -9.62
N VAL A 214 -2.81 -8.03 -10.01
CA VAL A 214 -3.96 -7.67 -9.16
C VAL A 214 -4.84 -8.89 -8.89
N GLU A 215 -5.18 -9.66 -9.91
CA GLU A 215 -5.94 -10.91 -9.75
C GLU A 215 -5.20 -11.88 -8.84
N TRP A 216 -3.92 -12.14 -9.12
CA TRP A 216 -3.10 -13.02 -8.31
C TRP A 216 -3.05 -12.58 -6.83
N ALA A 217 -2.89 -11.29 -6.56
CA ALA A 217 -2.83 -10.76 -5.21
C ALA A 217 -4.16 -10.94 -4.47
N CYS A 218 -5.31 -10.70 -5.15
CA CYS A 218 -6.63 -10.91 -4.57
C CYS A 218 -6.94 -12.37 -4.28
N GLU A 219 -6.55 -13.28 -5.18
CA GLU A 219 -6.78 -14.72 -5.05
C GLU A 219 -5.89 -15.36 -3.97
N ASN A 220 -4.68 -14.84 -3.77
CA ASN A 220 -3.70 -15.44 -2.84
C ASN A 220 -3.62 -14.73 -1.48
N GLY A 221 -4.35 -13.66 -1.25
CA GLY A 221 -4.26 -12.85 -0.03
C GLY A 221 -4.48 -13.66 1.26
N ASP A 222 -5.50 -14.52 1.29
CA ASP A 222 -5.79 -15.37 2.47
C ASP A 222 -4.67 -16.38 2.72
N ARG A 223 -4.12 -16.98 1.67
CA ARG A 223 -2.99 -17.93 1.78
C ARG A 223 -1.73 -17.22 2.31
N ILE A 224 -1.41 -16.04 1.78
CA ILE A 224 -0.26 -15.23 2.21
C ILE A 224 -0.45 -14.78 3.66
N GLY A 225 -1.66 -14.36 4.02
CA GLY A 225 -2.01 -13.99 5.40
C GLY A 225 -1.80 -15.14 6.38
N GLY A 226 -2.27 -16.35 6.04
CA GLY A 226 -2.07 -17.55 6.87
C GLY A 226 -0.59 -17.93 7.00
N HIS A 227 0.18 -17.86 5.92
CA HIS A 227 1.62 -18.07 5.94
C HIS A 227 2.33 -17.05 6.85
N SER A 228 2.01 -15.78 6.69
CA SER A 228 2.57 -14.68 7.50
C SER A 228 2.24 -14.84 8.99
N ALA A 229 1.04 -15.30 9.33
CA ALA A 229 0.66 -15.57 10.72
C ALA A 229 1.55 -16.66 11.36
N GLY A 230 1.87 -17.71 10.62
CA GLY A 230 2.82 -18.73 11.08
C GLY A 230 4.23 -18.17 11.33
N LEU A 231 4.72 -17.31 10.44
CA LEU A 231 6.03 -16.66 10.60
C LEU A 231 6.04 -15.67 11.77
N TYR A 232 4.96 -14.91 11.98
CA TYR A 232 4.81 -13.99 13.10
C TYR A 232 4.86 -14.73 14.45
N VAL A 233 4.09 -15.80 14.61
CA VAL A 233 4.11 -16.63 15.82
C VAL A 233 5.51 -17.23 16.06
N ARG A 234 6.17 -17.70 15.00
CA ARG A 234 7.53 -18.21 15.10
C ARG A 234 8.52 -17.14 15.55
N MET A 235 8.46 -15.94 14.98
CA MET A 235 9.34 -14.82 15.30
C MET A 235 9.22 -14.45 16.78
N ASN A 236 8.01 -14.21 17.28
CA ASN A 236 7.79 -13.84 18.67
C ASN A 236 8.25 -14.95 19.62
N GLY A 237 7.91 -16.21 19.34
CA GLY A 237 8.37 -17.34 20.16
C GLY A 237 9.91 -17.54 20.16
N MET A 238 10.61 -17.09 19.12
CA MET A 238 12.08 -17.11 19.09
C MET A 238 12.68 -15.91 19.84
N LEU A 239 12.07 -14.72 19.76
CA LEU A 239 12.47 -13.54 20.54
C LEU A 239 12.32 -13.82 22.05
N ASP A 240 11.19 -14.43 22.47
CA ASP A 240 10.97 -14.86 23.86
C ASP A 240 12.06 -15.84 24.35
N LYS A 241 12.32 -16.89 23.59
CA LYS A 241 13.36 -17.87 23.93
C LYS A 241 14.76 -17.24 24.01
N ALA A 242 15.00 -16.21 23.19
CA ALA A 242 16.24 -15.43 23.20
C ALA A 242 16.28 -14.41 24.34
N ARG A 243 15.19 -14.26 25.11
CA ARG A 243 15.03 -13.25 26.15
C ARG A 243 15.28 -11.83 25.63
N VAL A 244 14.79 -11.56 24.42
CA VAL A 244 14.76 -10.22 23.86
C VAL A 244 13.48 -9.57 24.36
N GLU A 245 13.60 -8.51 25.13
CA GLU A 245 12.44 -7.75 25.57
C GLU A 245 11.85 -7.02 24.37
N HIS A 246 10.61 -7.35 24.01
CA HIS A 246 9.95 -6.82 22.83
C HIS A 246 8.44 -6.67 23.08
N HIS A 247 7.83 -5.73 22.36
CA HIS A 247 6.41 -5.47 22.40
C HIS A 247 5.91 -5.17 20.97
N ASP A 248 4.77 -5.73 20.61
CA ASP A 248 4.05 -5.29 19.42
C ASP A 248 3.51 -3.87 19.67
N VAL A 249 3.57 -3.01 18.64
CA VAL A 249 2.98 -1.66 18.72
C VAL A 249 1.45 -1.74 18.80
N LEU A 250 0.86 -2.80 18.23
CA LEU A 250 -0.58 -3.07 18.29
C LEU A 250 -0.87 -4.07 19.41
N GLU A 251 -1.76 -3.71 20.34
CA GLU A 251 -2.16 -4.60 21.46
C GLU A 251 -3.45 -5.38 21.20
N HIS A 252 -4.46 -4.72 20.62
CA HIS A 252 -5.82 -5.28 20.48
C HIS A 252 -6.46 -5.04 19.13
N GLN A 253 -5.79 -4.33 18.22
CA GLN A 253 -6.31 -4.00 16.91
C GLN A 253 -6.24 -5.21 15.97
N MET A 254 -7.17 -5.27 15.01
CA MET A 254 -7.06 -6.22 13.92
C MET A 254 -5.90 -5.81 13.01
N PHE A 255 -4.98 -6.72 12.74
CA PHE A 255 -3.83 -6.44 11.87
C PHE A 255 -3.51 -7.61 10.94
N THR A 256 -2.81 -7.30 9.85
CA THR A 256 -2.23 -8.33 9.00
C THR A 256 -0.87 -8.75 9.56
N CYS A 257 -0.67 -10.04 9.83
CA CYS A 257 0.63 -10.53 10.27
C CYS A 257 1.74 -10.36 9.21
N SER A 258 1.41 -9.88 8.02
CA SER A 258 2.40 -9.60 6.97
C SER A 258 3.22 -8.32 7.21
N ILE A 259 2.77 -7.44 8.11
CA ILE A 259 3.45 -6.19 8.47
C ILE A 259 3.41 -6.06 9.99
N ASN A 260 4.57 -6.00 10.63
CA ASN A 260 4.69 -6.04 12.09
C ASN A 260 5.63 -4.93 12.57
N ALA A 261 5.13 -4.02 13.40
CA ALA A 261 5.92 -3.03 14.10
C ALA A 261 6.24 -3.57 15.50
N ILE A 262 7.51 -3.80 15.77
CA ILE A 262 7.99 -4.42 17.01
C ILE A 262 8.95 -3.47 17.69
N ARG A 263 8.62 -3.04 18.90
CA ARG A 263 9.53 -2.29 19.76
C ARG A 263 10.49 -3.26 20.43
N LEU A 264 11.78 -2.99 20.34
CA LEU A 264 12.86 -3.75 21.00
C LEU A 264 13.46 -2.87 22.08
N ASN A 265 13.07 -3.07 23.33
CA ASN A 265 13.43 -2.20 24.44
C ASN A 265 14.95 -2.02 24.59
N GLY A 266 15.39 -0.77 24.62
CA GLY A 266 16.79 -0.39 24.75
C GLY A 266 17.65 -0.58 23.50
N ILE A 267 17.01 -0.87 22.33
CA ILE A 267 17.72 -1.07 21.06
C ILE A 267 17.34 0.04 20.08
N ASN A 268 18.29 0.86 19.69
CA ASN A 268 18.08 1.84 18.62
C ASN A 268 17.84 1.13 17.28
N ALA A 269 16.65 1.34 16.67
CA ALA A 269 16.21 0.63 15.49
C ALA A 269 17.08 0.92 14.25
N ASP A 270 17.58 2.16 14.09
CA ASP A 270 18.42 2.52 12.95
C ASP A 270 19.78 1.84 13.03
N ALA A 271 20.39 1.83 14.22
CA ALA A 271 21.68 1.17 14.44
C ALA A 271 21.53 -0.36 14.22
N LEU A 272 20.44 -0.95 14.72
CA LEU A 272 20.14 -2.35 14.49
C LEU A 272 19.89 -2.64 12.99
N GLN A 273 19.14 -1.81 12.29
CA GLN A 273 18.88 -1.98 10.85
C GLN A 273 20.20 -1.99 10.06
N GLN A 274 21.10 -1.04 10.32
CA GLN A 274 22.39 -0.98 9.64
C GLN A 274 23.24 -2.23 9.94
N PHE A 275 23.26 -2.67 11.20
CA PHE A 275 23.94 -3.88 11.60
C PHE A 275 23.41 -5.12 10.89
N LEU A 276 22.09 -5.29 10.87
CA LEU A 276 21.42 -6.40 10.17
C LEU A 276 21.69 -6.35 8.66
N ALA A 277 21.60 -5.16 8.05
CA ALA A 277 21.87 -4.98 6.63
C ALA A 277 23.31 -5.38 6.25
N SER A 278 24.30 -5.09 7.13
CA SER A 278 25.68 -5.53 6.92
C SER A 278 25.86 -7.05 6.90
N ARG A 279 24.85 -7.79 7.40
CA ARG A 279 24.78 -9.27 7.41
C ARG A 279 23.82 -9.83 6.35
N GLY A 280 23.32 -8.96 5.49
CA GLY A 280 22.37 -9.35 4.43
C GLY A 280 20.95 -9.61 4.93
N VAL A 281 20.57 -9.11 6.11
CA VAL A 281 19.20 -9.14 6.66
C VAL A 281 18.62 -7.72 6.59
N TYR A 282 17.53 -7.55 5.84
CA TYR A 282 16.92 -6.24 5.55
C TYR A 282 15.57 -6.13 6.23
N VAL A 283 15.43 -5.14 7.11
CA VAL A 283 14.19 -4.78 7.81
C VAL A 283 13.91 -3.30 7.65
N GLY A 284 12.65 -2.88 7.80
CA GLY A 284 12.28 -1.47 7.92
C GLY A 284 12.48 -0.95 9.35
N VAL A 285 12.37 0.37 9.50
CA VAL A 285 12.32 1.03 10.81
C VAL A 285 10.93 1.67 11.01
N GLY A 286 10.61 2.04 12.25
CA GLY A 286 9.30 2.59 12.61
C GLY A 286 9.01 4.00 12.07
N GLY A 287 10.00 4.70 11.52
CA GLY A 287 9.81 5.93 10.75
C GLY A 287 9.29 5.68 9.34
N SER A 288 9.14 6.74 8.54
CA SER A 288 8.73 6.61 7.14
C SER A 288 9.71 5.75 6.35
N ALA A 289 9.20 4.76 5.63
CA ALA A 289 10.01 3.82 4.84
C ALA A 289 10.84 4.50 3.72
N CYS A 290 10.48 5.72 3.35
CA CYS A 290 11.04 6.43 2.19
C CYS A 290 11.69 7.77 2.54
N SER A 291 11.62 8.25 3.80
CA SER A 291 12.23 9.51 4.19
C SER A 291 13.54 9.30 4.93
N ALA A 292 14.55 10.07 4.53
CA ALA A 292 15.79 10.20 5.30
C ALA A 292 15.58 10.97 6.62
N ALA A 293 14.38 11.48 6.86
CA ALA A 293 13.97 12.15 8.09
C ALA A 293 13.30 11.12 9.01
N HIS A 294 13.73 11.10 10.26
CA HIS A 294 13.12 10.29 11.33
C HIS A 294 11.76 10.89 11.72
N ASP A 295 10.75 10.75 10.86
CA ASP A 295 9.39 11.17 11.19
C ASP A 295 8.61 10.01 11.81
N TYR A 296 8.49 10.05 13.13
CA TYR A 296 7.70 9.08 13.88
C TYR A 296 6.21 9.47 13.98
N ARG A 297 5.71 10.29 13.07
CA ARG A 297 4.33 10.80 13.08
C ARG A 297 3.29 9.68 13.24
N VAL A 298 3.43 8.61 12.49
CA VAL A 298 2.50 7.46 12.56
C VAL A 298 2.60 6.78 13.93
N LEU A 299 3.79 6.50 14.44
CA LEU A 299 3.97 5.87 15.76
C LEU A 299 3.51 6.77 16.91
N ARG A 300 3.70 8.09 16.80
CA ARG A 300 3.12 9.06 17.73
C ARG A 300 1.58 9.02 17.74
N ALA A 301 0.96 8.80 16.57
CA ALA A 301 -0.49 8.63 16.49
C ALA A 301 -0.99 7.35 17.19
N TYR A 302 -0.10 6.35 17.37
CA TYR A 302 -0.34 5.18 18.22
C TYR A 302 0.04 5.40 19.70
N GLY A 303 0.46 6.61 20.08
CA GLY A 303 0.73 6.97 21.47
C GLY A 303 2.18 6.76 21.93
N LEU A 304 3.11 6.40 21.04
CA LEU A 304 4.52 6.25 21.38
C LEU A 304 5.19 7.62 21.49
N THR A 305 6.11 7.75 22.45
CA THR A 305 7.08 8.85 22.49
C THR A 305 8.12 8.68 21.38
N ASP A 306 8.88 9.72 21.07
CA ASP A 306 9.96 9.65 20.06
C ASP A 306 11.06 8.66 20.48
N ASP A 307 11.37 8.58 21.77
CA ASP A 307 12.33 7.60 22.31
C ASP A 307 11.83 6.17 22.07
N GLU A 308 10.58 5.86 22.40
CA GLU A 308 9.97 4.56 22.14
C GLU A 308 9.88 4.24 20.66
N ALA A 309 9.52 5.21 19.84
CA ALA A 309 9.43 5.07 18.39
C ALA A 309 10.80 4.79 17.74
N SER A 310 11.88 5.33 18.33
CA SER A 310 13.26 5.06 17.89
C SER A 310 13.72 3.62 18.13
N GLU A 311 12.99 2.85 18.94
CA GLU A 311 13.24 1.43 19.24
C GLU A 311 12.39 0.49 18.36
N VAL A 312 11.56 1.02 17.44
CA VAL A 312 10.63 0.21 16.63
C VAL A 312 11.26 -0.17 15.31
N ILE A 313 11.40 -1.47 15.09
CA ILE A 313 11.66 -2.05 13.76
C ILE A 313 10.34 -2.45 13.09
N ARG A 314 10.31 -2.39 11.76
CA ARG A 314 9.22 -2.97 10.97
C ARG A 314 9.73 -4.23 10.27
N VAL A 315 9.14 -5.37 10.62
CA VAL A 315 9.40 -6.65 9.96
C VAL A 315 8.19 -6.99 9.09
N SER A 316 8.40 -7.19 7.80
CA SER A 316 7.31 -7.53 6.90
C SER A 316 7.63 -8.71 6.00
N PHE A 317 6.63 -9.59 5.87
CA PHE A 317 6.74 -10.87 5.18
C PHE A 317 6.10 -10.81 3.80
N GLY A 318 6.67 -11.56 2.87
CA GLY A 318 6.10 -11.85 1.57
C GLY A 318 5.86 -13.34 1.41
N ASP A 319 5.34 -13.69 0.22
CA ASP A 319 5.02 -15.07 -0.16
C ASP A 319 6.25 -16.03 -0.06
N GLU A 320 7.45 -15.48 -0.27
CA GLU A 320 8.69 -16.26 -0.31
C GLU A 320 9.50 -16.22 0.99
N THR A 321 8.98 -15.52 2.01
CA THR A 321 9.64 -15.49 3.33
C THR A 321 9.58 -16.86 3.98
N THR A 322 10.71 -17.31 4.51
CA THR A 322 10.86 -18.65 5.09
C THR A 322 11.11 -18.61 6.60
N ALA A 323 11.00 -19.77 7.24
CA ALA A 323 11.36 -19.93 8.66
C ALA A 323 12.84 -19.64 8.92
N SER A 324 13.73 -19.94 7.96
CA SER A 324 15.17 -19.63 8.09
C SER A 324 15.47 -18.15 8.03
N ASP A 325 14.63 -17.35 7.34
CA ASP A 325 14.77 -15.89 7.34
C ASP A 325 14.47 -15.30 8.72
N ILE A 326 13.48 -15.86 9.42
CA ILE A 326 13.16 -15.49 10.79
C ILE A 326 14.31 -15.91 11.75
N GLU A 327 14.90 -17.06 11.55
CA GLU A 327 16.06 -17.51 12.34
C GLU A 327 17.23 -16.54 12.18
N ALA A 328 17.54 -16.15 10.94
CA ALA A 328 18.61 -15.20 10.65
C ALA A 328 18.35 -13.82 11.29
N LEU A 329 17.11 -13.32 11.26
CA LEU A 329 16.72 -12.08 11.93
C LEU A 329 16.99 -12.15 13.44
N VAL A 330 16.47 -13.20 14.11
CA VAL A 330 16.58 -13.31 15.57
C VAL A 330 18.03 -13.54 16.01
N GLU A 331 18.82 -14.32 15.28
CA GLU A 331 20.26 -14.47 15.56
C GLU A 331 21.00 -13.14 15.36
N GLY A 332 20.67 -12.35 14.33
CA GLY A 332 21.24 -11.03 14.14
C GLY A 332 20.92 -10.06 15.31
N ILE A 333 19.68 -10.06 15.81
CA ILE A 333 19.28 -9.26 16.99
C ILE A 333 20.04 -9.71 18.25
N LYS A 334 20.19 -11.01 18.47
CA LYS A 334 20.97 -11.56 19.60
C LYS A 334 22.44 -11.17 19.52
N GLU A 335 23.01 -11.19 18.33
CA GLU A 335 24.41 -10.79 18.12
C GLU A 335 24.58 -9.30 18.37
N TYR A 336 23.67 -8.45 17.88
CA TYR A 336 23.69 -7.01 18.15
C TYR A 336 23.68 -6.73 19.65
N ARG A 337 22.76 -7.34 20.40
CA ARG A 337 22.67 -7.18 21.85
C ARG A 337 23.94 -7.58 22.58
N ARG A 338 24.58 -8.68 22.17
CA ARG A 338 25.85 -9.11 22.81
C ARG A 338 26.99 -8.14 22.59
N GLN A 339 26.97 -7.35 21.50
CA GLN A 339 28.06 -6.46 21.13
C GLN A 339 27.85 -5.03 21.64
N PHE A 340 26.60 -4.58 21.77
CA PHE A 340 26.30 -3.15 21.95
C PHE A 340 25.36 -2.83 23.12
N CYS A 341 24.72 -3.81 23.72
CA CYS A 341 23.87 -3.70 24.90
C CYS A 341 24.43 -4.57 26.05
#